data_10ce6913c49d3fd50465d69f579ccbe5
#
_entry.id   10ce6913c49d3fd50465d69f579ccbe5
#
_cell.length_a   1.000
_cell.length_b   1.000
_cell.length_c   1.000
_cell.angle_alpha   90.00
_cell.angle_beta   90.00
_cell.angle_gamma   90.00
#
_symmetry.space_group_name_H-M   'P 1'
#
loop_
_entity.id
_entity.type
_entity.pdbx_description
1 polymer ?
#
loop_
_entity_poly.entity_id
_entity_poly.type
_entity_poly.pdbx_seq_one_letter_code
_entity_poly.pdbx_strand_id
1 'polypeptide(L)'
;MSLLNCLKDFVPSESNLYSEDEMRDINIRVLEERGVTVDDIAQLAYGTQSKYLDDLTIEEMKNSVLDVLGKRDQFHAIILTANIDAAVEQNLFSEPLNSILKSDLGLFGIDEAIALSIAGNYGTIGQTNFGYLDVSKPGKINILQRNKKRCNCF
;
A
#
# COMPACT_ATOMS: atom_id res chain seq x y z
N MET A 1 -11.77 12.09 9.74
CA MET A 1 -12.49 10.83 10.10
C MET A 1 -11.43 9.78 10.32
N SER A 2 -11.47 9.00 11.39
CA SER A 2 -10.42 8.01 11.66
C SER A 2 -10.57 6.82 10.70
N LEU A 3 -9.46 6.31 10.15
CA LEU A 3 -9.41 5.09 9.32
C LEU A 3 -10.15 3.91 9.98
N LEU A 4 -10.05 3.81 11.31
CA LEU A 4 -10.77 2.82 12.12
C LEU A 4 -12.29 2.97 12.04
N ASN A 5 -12.84 4.12 11.69
CA ASN A 5 -14.28 4.31 11.52
C ASN A 5 -14.74 3.86 10.12
N CYS A 6 -13.92 4.01 9.09
CA CYS A 6 -14.22 3.49 7.75
C CYS A 6 -14.34 1.96 7.74
N LEU A 7 -13.47 1.29 8.49
CA LEU A 7 -13.45 -0.18 8.56
C LEU A 7 -14.55 -0.80 9.46
N LYS A 8 -15.18 -0.01 10.34
CA LYS A 8 -16.25 -0.51 11.23
C LYS A 8 -17.54 -0.87 10.50
N ASP A 9 -17.76 -0.29 9.33
CA ASP A 9 -18.97 -0.51 8.54
C ASP A 9 -18.90 -1.81 7.71
N PHE A 10 -17.71 -2.45 7.67
CA PHE A 10 -17.51 -3.72 6.97
C PHE A 10 -17.70 -4.90 7.93
N VAL A 11 -18.94 -5.39 7.99
CA VAL A 11 -19.23 -6.65 8.69
C VAL A 11 -19.02 -7.80 7.70
N PRO A 12 -18.15 -8.79 7.99
CA PRO A 12 -17.99 -9.95 7.13
C PRO A 12 -19.34 -10.66 6.92
N SER A 13 -19.58 -11.16 5.72
CA SER A 13 -20.69 -12.07 5.46
C SER A 13 -20.56 -13.32 6.37
N GLU A 14 -21.63 -14.09 6.55
CA GLU A 14 -21.64 -15.30 7.41
C GLU A 14 -20.53 -16.31 7.09
N SER A 15 -19.89 -16.21 5.91
CA SER A 15 -18.75 -17.05 5.50
C SER A 15 -17.40 -16.55 5.99
N ASN A 16 -17.29 -15.40 6.65
CA ASN A 16 -16.04 -14.72 7.03
C ASN A 16 -15.03 -14.49 5.88
N LEU A 17 -15.48 -14.55 4.65
CA LEU A 17 -14.67 -14.35 3.46
C LEU A 17 -15.29 -13.22 2.61
N TYR A 18 -14.50 -12.19 2.36
CA TYR A 18 -14.85 -11.14 1.39
C TYR A 18 -14.69 -11.68 -0.02
N SER A 19 -15.58 -11.29 -0.94
CA SER A 19 -15.40 -11.50 -2.37
C SER A 19 -14.25 -10.63 -2.90
N GLU A 20 -13.74 -10.96 -4.11
CA GLU A 20 -12.67 -10.17 -4.74
C GLU A 20 -13.11 -8.71 -4.97
N ASP A 21 -14.38 -8.48 -5.34
CA ASP A 21 -14.91 -7.14 -5.55
C ASP A 21 -15.01 -6.36 -4.24
N GLU A 22 -15.49 -6.99 -3.17
CA GLU A 22 -15.52 -6.36 -1.85
C GLU A 22 -14.11 -6.01 -1.35
N MET A 23 -13.14 -6.92 -1.50
CA MET A 23 -11.74 -6.66 -1.13
C MET A 23 -11.15 -5.51 -1.93
N ARG A 24 -11.42 -5.45 -3.24
CA ARG A 24 -11.00 -4.36 -4.13
C ARG A 24 -11.56 -3.02 -3.67
N ASP A 25 -12.87 -2.94 -3.43
CA ASP A 25 -13.55 -1.71 -3.04
C ASP A 25 -13.06 -1.19 -1.68
N ILE A 26 -12.82 -2.10 -0.73
CA ILE A 26 -12.25 -1.75 0.58
C ILE A 26 -10.83 -1.21 0.41
N ASN A 27 -9.98 -1.90 -0.36
CA ASN A 27 -8.61 -1.47 -0.59
C ASN A 27 -8.53 -0.10 -1.26
N ILE A 28 -9.36 0.16 -2.26
CA ILE A 28 -9.43 1.48 -2.95
C ILE A 28 -9.76 2.57 -1.93
N ARG A 29 -10.79 2.40 -1.10
CA ARG A 29 -11.16 3.39 -0.07
C ARG A 29 -10.05 3.63 0.93
N VAL A 30 -9.41 2.58 1.41
CA VAL A 30 -8.30 2.68 2.37
C VAL A 30 -7.12 3.45 1.79
N LEU A 31 -6.76 3.16 0.54
CA LEU A 31 -5.69 3.86 -0.17
C LEU A 31 -6.04 5.34 -0.41
N GLU A 32 -7.27 5.64 -0.84
CA GLU A 32 -7.75 7.01 -1.06
C GLU A 32 -7.75 7.84 0.23
N GLU A 33 -8.12 7.24 1.37
CA GLU A 33 -8.01 7.90 2.68
C GLU A 33 -6.56 8.23 3.05
N ARG A 34 -5.61 7.44 2.58
CA ARG A 34 -4.17 7.71 2.70
C ARG A 34 -3.66 8.67 1.61
N GLY A 35 -4.51 9.06 0.67
CA GLY A 35 -4.18 9.99 -0.40
C GLY A 35 -3.52 9.34 -1.61
N VAL A 36 -3.69 8.02 -1.77
CA VAL A 36 -3.21 7.25 -2.92
C VAL A 36 -4.40 6.82 -3.76
N THR A 37 -4.37 7.12 -5.05
CA THR A 37 -5.41 6.72 -6.00
C THR A 37 -4.95 5.54 -6.85
N VAL A 38 -5.90 4.83 -7.46
CA VAL A 38 -5.60 3.78 -8.45
C VAL A 38 -4.78 4.35 -9.61
N ASP A 39 -5.07 5.58 -10.03
CA ASP A 39 -4.33 6.25 -11.10
C ASP A 39 -2.86 6.55 -10.70
N ASP A 40 -2.61 6.94 -9.45
CA ASP A 40 -1.23 7.12 -8.94
C ASP A 40 -0.43 5.81 -9.05
N ILE A 41 -1.04 4.68 -8.66
CA ILE A 41 -0.39 3.35 -8.72
C ILE A 41 -0.20 2.90 -10.17
N ALA A 42 -1.21 3.09 -11.02
CA ALA A 42 -1.13 2.72 -12.44
C ALA A 42 -0.02 3.49 -13.18
N GLN A 43 0.17 4.78 -12.87
CA GLN A 43 1.26 5.58 -13.42
C GLN A 43 2.64 5.08 -12.99
N LEU A 44 2.79 4.68 -11.71
CA LEU A 44 4.04 4.09 -11.23
C LEU A 44 4.33 2.75 -11.90
N ALA A 45 3.32 1.89 -12.01
CA ALA A 45 3.41 0.60 -12.69
C ALA A 45 3.78 0.78 -14.17
N TYR A 46 3.11 1.69 -14.86
CA TYR A 46 3.44 2.04 -16.24
C TYR A 46 4.89 2.50 -16.39
N GLY A 47 5.36 3.38 -15.52
CA GLY A 47 6.74 3.88 -15.56
C GLY A 47 7.80 2.80 -15.36
N THR A 48 7.49 1.70 -14.67
CA THR A 48 8.39 0.56 -14.50
C THR A 48 8.34 -0.43 -15.67
N GLN A 49 7.18 -0.61 -16.31
CA GLN A 49 6.93 -1.63 -17.32
C GLN A 49 7.08 -1.14 -18.77
N SER A 50 6.79 0.13 -19.04
CA SER A 50 6.83 0.69 -20.41
C SER A 50 8.21 0.65 -21.09
N LYS A 51 9.25 0.40 -20.33
CA LYS A 51 10.61 0.18 -20.87
C LYS A 51 10.79 -1.18 -21.54
N TYR A 52 9.89 -2.12 -21.26
CA TYR A 52 9.98 -3.51 -21.69
C TYR A 52 8.82 -3.94 -22.60
N LEU A 53 7.76 -3.14 -22.66
CA LEU A 53 6.54 -3.44 -23.40
C LEU A 53 6.14 -2.24 -24.25
N ASP A 54 6.36 -2.33 -25.57
CA ASP A 54 6.20 -1.21 -26.51
C ASP A 54 4.73 -0.74 -26.66
N ASP A 55 3.76 -1.66 -26.57
CA ASP A 55 2.33 -1.37 -26.79
C ASP A 55 1.55 -1.17 -25.47
N LEU A 56 2.24 -1.05 -24.32
CA LEU A 56 1.59 -0.93 -23.03
C LEU A 56 0.83 0.39 -22.89
N THR A 57 -0.39 0.30 -22.37
CA THR A 57 -1.24 1.48 -22.11
C THR A 57 -1.46 1.70 -20.61
N ILE A 58 -1.74 2.94 -20.22
CA ILE A 58 -2.12 3.29 -18.83
C ILE A 58 -3.41 2.55 -18.41
N GLU A 59 -4.36 2.36 -19.34
CA GLU A 59 -5.62 1.68 -19.04
C GLU A 59 -5.41 0.19 -18.72
N GLU A 60 -4.51 -0.48 -19.43
CA GLU A 60 -4.10 -1.85 -19.10
C GLU A 60 -3.43 -1.93 -17.73
N MET A 61 -2.59 -0.97 -17.38
CA MET A 61 -2.00 -0.90 -16.06
C MET A 61 -3.04 -0.67 -14.98
N LYS A 62 -4.01 0.22 -15.23
CA LYS A 62 -5.11 0.47 -14.30
C LYS A 62 -5.94 -0.79 -14.05
N ASN A 63 -6.29 -1.52 -15.09
CA ASN A 63 -7.02 -2.80 -14.98
C ASN A 63 -6.20 -3.82 -14.18
N SER A 64 -4.89 -3.94 -14.46
CA SER A 64 -3.99 -4.83 -13.71
C SER A 64 -3.89 -4.46 -12.23
N VAL A 65 -3.86 -3.17 -11.90
CA VAL A 65 -3.88 -2.68 -10.50
C VAL A 65 -5.20 -3.06 -9.82
N LEU A 66 -6.34 -2.87 -10.48
CA LEU A 66 -7.65 -3.26 -9.94
C LEU A 66 -7.74 -4.76 -9.66
N ASP A 67 -7.20 -5.60 -10.55
CA ASP A 67 -7.13 -7.05 -10.36
C ASP A 67 -6.24 -7.44 -9.17
N VAL A 68 -5.11 -6.75 -9.00
CA VAL A 68 -4.21 -6.97 -7.87
C VAL A 68 -4.86 -6.56 -6.56
N LEU A 69 -5.58 -5.43 -6.52
CA LEU A 69 -6.27 -4.95 -5.33
C LEU A 69 -7.41 -5.87 -4.87
N GLY A 70 -7.97 -6.71 -5.76
CA GLY A 70 -8.95 -7.73 -5.42
C GLY A 70 -8.34 -9.00 -4.79
N LYS A 71 -7.02 -9.18 -4.83
CA LYS A 71 -6.37 -10.39 -4.31
C LYS A 71 -6.30 -10.39 -2.79
N ARG A 72 -6.63 -11.54 -2.20
CA ARG A 72 -6.65 -11.72 -0.74
C ARG A 72 -5.36 -11.32 -0.04
N ASP A 73 -4.20 -11.69 -0.60
CA ASP A 73 -2.92 -11.41 0.03
C ASP A 73 -2.63 -9.91 0.05
N GLN A 74 -3.00 -9.19 -1.02
CA GLN A 74 -2.91 -7.73 -1.09
C GLN A 74 -3.88 -7.07 -0.11
N PHE A 75 -5.12 -7.57 -0.06
CA PHE A 75 -6.12 -7.10 0.89
C PHE A 75 -5.63 -7.18 2.34
N HIS A 76 -5.14 -8.34 2.78
CA HIS A 76 -4.62 -8.51 4.13
C HIS A 76 -3.47 -7.55 4.44
N ALA A 77 -2.56 -7.38 3.50
CA ALA A 77 -1.39 -6.54 3.68
C ALA A 77 -1.76 -5.04 3.75
N ILE A 78 -2.59 -4.55 2.84
CA ILE A 78 -3.04 -3.16 2.82
C ILE A 78 -3.81 -2.82 4.09
N ILE A 79 -4.75 -3.67 4.51
CA ILE A 79 -5.52 -3.45 5.73
C ILE A 79 -4.62 -3.46 6.96
N LEU A 80 -3.68 -4.42 7.06
CA LEU A 80 -2.75 -4.50 8.18
C LEU A 80 -1.90 -3.23 8.27
N THR A 81 -1.28 -2.81 7.18
CA THR A 81 -0.39 -1.65 7.14
C THR A 81 -1.14 -0.35 7.47
N ALA A 82 -2.32 -0.17 6.89
CA ALA A 82 -3.16 0.99 7.18
C ALA A 82 -3.59 1.07 8.65
N ASN A 83 -3.83 -0.08 9.31
CA ASN A 83 -4.13 -0.12 10.74
C ASN A 83 -2.91 0.18 11.60
N ILE A 84 -1.72 -0.30 11.21
CA ILE A 84 -0.45 0.05 11.88
C ILE A 84 -0.24 1.56 11.83
N ASP A 85 -0.35 2.18 10.66
CA ASP A 85 -0.24 3.63 10.50
C ASP A 85 -1.20 4.39 11.42
N ALA A 86 -2.48 4.00 11.39
CA ALA A 86 -3.50 4.63 12.22
C ALA A 86 -3.22 4.49 13.73
N ALA A 87 -2.70 3.34 14.15
CA ALA A 87 -2.34 3.08 15.54
C ALA A 87 -1.11 3.93 15.97
N VAL A 88 -0.10 4.06 15.10
CA VAL A 88 1.07 4.91 15.33
C VAL A 88 0.69 6.38 15.45
N GLU A 89 -0.16 6.87 14.54
CA GLU A 89 -0.65 8.26 14.56
C GLU A 89 -1.40 8.59 15.87
N GLN A 90 -2.11 7.60 16.43
CA GLN A 90 -2.87 7.72 17.67
C GLN A 90 -2.06 7.38 18.93
N ASN A 91 -0.78 7.05 18.83
CA ASN A 91 0.08 6.60 19.94
C ASN A 91 -0.46 5.37 20.69
N LEU A 92 -0.99 4.40 19.98
CA LEU A 92 -1.58 3.19 20.58
C LEU A 92 -0.55 2.09 20.84
N PHE A 93 0.66 2.18 20.28
CA PHE A 93 1.75 1.26 20.58
C PHE A 93 2.53 1.71 21.83
N SER A 94 3.05 0.73 22.57
CA SER A 94 3.97 1.00 23.66
C SER A 94 5.34 1.44 23.15
N GLU A 95 6.08 2.20 23.98
CA GLU A 95 7.48 2.50 23.68
C GLU A 95 8.35 1.24 23.89
N PRO A 96 9.41 1.05 23.09
CA PRO A 96 9.96 1.98 22.09
C PRO A 96 9.34 1.85 20.68
N LEU A 97 8.39 0.94 20.47
CA LEU A 97 7.86 0.62 19.15
C LEU A 97 7.19 1.84 18.48
N ASN A 98 6.43 2.63 19.26
CA ASN A 98 5.74 3.80 18.72
C ASN A 98 6.73 4.86 18.19
N SER A 99 7.82 5.09 18.92
CA SER A 99 8.88 6.00 18.50
C SER A 99 9.65 5.49 17.29
N ILE A 100 9.92 4.18 17.20
CA ILE A 100 10.59 3.54 16.05
C ILE A 100 9.76 3.73 14.78
N LEU A 101 8.47 3.42 14.82
CA LEU A 101 7.58 3.53 13.67
C LEU A 101 7.34 4.98 13.22
N LYS A 102 7.44 5.95 14.15
CA LYS A 102 7.34 7.38 13.83
C LYS A 102 8.60 8.00 13.24
N SER A 103 9.76 7.41 13.52
CA SER A 103 11.04 8.12 13.34
C SER A 103 11.65 7.96 11.96
N ASP A 104 11.05 7.26 10.99
CA ASP A 104 11.59 7.10 9.62
C ASP A 104 13.14 7.20 9.60
N LEU A 105 13.80 6.21 10.19
CA LEU A 105 15.25 6.27 10.47
C LEU A 105 16.13 6.10 9.21
N GLY A 106 15.55 6.02 8.02
CA GLY A 106 16.27 5.89 6.74
C GLY A 106 17.06 4.58 6.61
N LEU A 107 16.86 3.64 7.50
CA LEU A 107 17.38 2.27 7.44
C LEU A 107 16.21 1.33 7.21
N PHE A 108 16.47 0.16 6.59
CA PHE A 108 15.47 -0.87 6.35
C PHE A 108 14.73 -1.21 7.64
N GLY A 109 13.47 -0.78 7.73
CA GLY A 109 12.64 -0.87 8.91
C GLY A 109 11.48 -1.84 8.77
N ILE A 110 10.48 -1.69 9.67
CA ILE A 110 9.29 -2.56 9.69
C ILE A 110 8.42 -2.33 8.47
N ASP A 111 8.28 -1.09 8.04
CA ASP A 111 7.53 -0.64 6.86
C ASP A 111 8.09 -1.24 5.57
N GLU A 112 9.39 -1.11 5.34
CA GLU A 112 10.04 -1.71 4.17
C GLU A 112 9.97 -3.25 4.22
N ALA A 113 10.07 -3.86 5.41
CA ALA A 113 9.95 -5.30 5.56
C ALA A 113 8.57 -5.81 5.15
N ILE A 114 7.48 -5.10 5.54
CA ILE A 114 6.13 -5.44 5.15
C ILE A 114 5.94 -5.26 3.64
N ALA A 115 6.36 -4.12 3.08
CA ALA A 115 6.26 -3.85 1.65
C ALA A 115 7.06 -4.85 0.81
N LEU A 116 8.29 -5.21 1.23
CA LEU A 116 9.10 -6.23 0.58
C LEU A 116 8.46 -7.62 0.65
N SER A 117 7.80 -7.97 1.77
CA SER A 117 7.11 -9.25 1.90
C SER A 117 5.96 -9.38 0.91
N ILE A 118 5.22 -8.29 0.68
CA ILE A 118 4.14 -8.22 -0.31
C ILE A 118 4.71 -8.35 -1.74
N ALA A 119 5.77 -7.57 -2.04
CA ALA A 119 6.44 -7.64 -3.32
C ALA A 119 7.00 -9.04 -3.61
N GLY A 120 7.44 -9.74 -2.56
CA GLY A 120 7.93 -11.12 -2.62
C GLY A 120 6.92 -12.13 -3.15
N ASN A 121 5.62 -11.90 -3.03
CA ASN A 121 4.57 -12.73 -3.60
C ASN A 121 4.64 -12.80 -5.14
N TYR A 122 5.29 -11.82 -5.76
CA TYR A 122 5.52 -11.73 -7.21
C TYR A 122 6.94 -12.14 -7.62
N GLY A 123 7.64 -12.82 -6.72
CA GLY A 123 8.99 -13.33 -6.96
C GLY A 123 10.07 -12.25 -7.06
N THR A 124 11.20 -12.61 -7.65
CA THR A 124 12.38 -11.73 -7.76
C THR A 124 12.08 -10.42 -8.51
N ILE A 125 11.19 -10.45 -9.50
CA ILE A 125 10.80 -9.25 -10.26
C ILE A 125 10.09 -8.25 -9.33
N GLY A 126 9.18 -8.72 -8.48
CA GLY A 126 8.53 -7.86 -7.48
C GLY A 126 9.54 -7.24 -6.52
N GLN A 127 10.46 -8.04 -6.00
CA GLN A 127 11.50 -7.57 -5.07
C GLN A 127 12.46 -6.55 -5.72
N THR A 128 12.89 -6.76 -6.95
CA THR A 128 13.77 -5.82 -7.65
C THR A 128 13.07 -4.51 -8.01
N ASN A 129 11.79 -4.58 -8.42
CA ASN A 129 10.99 -3.38 -8.66
C ASN A 129 10.73 -2.60 -7.37
N PHE A 130 10.46 -3.29 -6.25
CA PHE A 130 10.36 -2.65 -4.94
C PHE A 130 11.65 -1.89 -4.60
N GLY A 131 12.81 -2.53 -4.69
CA GLY A 131 14.09 -1.87 -4.42
C GLY A 131 14.35 -0.66 -5.34
N TYR A 132 13.98 -0.75 -6.62
CA TYR A 132 14.08 0.38 -7.54
C TYR A 132 13.17 1.55 -7.11
N LEU A 133 11.91 1.27 -6.77
CA LEU A 133 10.94 2.29 -6.34
C LEU A 133 11.34 2.91 -5.00
N ASP A 134 11.85 2.11 -4.09
CA ASP A 134 12.31 2.57 -2.78
C ASP A 134 13.50 3.53 -2.88
N VAL A 135 14.46 3.25 -3.75
CA VAL A 135 15.61 4.15 -3.98
C VAL A 135 15.23 5.38 -4.80
N SER A 136 14.47 5.20 -5.89
CA SER A 136 14.17 6.29 -6.83
C SER A 136 13.04 7.22 -6.36
N LYS A 137 12.15 6.72 -5.49
CA LYS A 137 10.99 7.45 -4.94
C LYS A 137 10.22 8.27 -5.99
N PRO A 138 9.79 7.68 -7.12
CA PRO A 138 9.17 8.42 -8.21
C PRO A 138 7.75 8.90 -7.86
N GLY A 139 7.33 10.01 -8.47
CA GLY A 139 5.94 10.48 -8.50
C GLY A 139 5.33 10.62 -7.10
N LYS A 140 4.22 9.92 -6.88
CA LYS A 140 3.42 9.98 -5.65
C LYS A 140 4.20 9.56 -4.40
N ILE A 141 5.10 8.58 -4.49
CA ILE A 141 5.92 8.11 -3.37
C ILE A 141 6.70 9.28 -2.76
N ASN A 142 7.35 10.11 -3.58
CA ASN A 142 8.09 11.28 -3.11
C ASN A 142 7.20 12.31 -2.40
N ILE A 143 5.98 12.52 -2.90
CA ILE A 143 5.02 13.45 -2.30
C ILE A 143 4.59 12.98 -0.93
N LEU A 144 4.30 11.69 -0.78
CA LEU A 144 3.87 11.08 0.48
C LEU A 144 5.00 11.14 1.53
N GLN A 145 6.22 10.78 1.14
CA GLN A 145 7.37 10.81 2.04
C GLN A 145 7.67 12.22 2.58
N ARG A 146 7.44 13.27 1.80
CA ARG A 146 7.61 14.66 2.24
C ARG A 146 6.53 15.13 3.20
N ASN A 147 5.42 14.42 3.28
CA ASN A 147 4.28 14.80 4.12
C ASN A 147 4.44 14.28 5.55
N LYS A 148 5.35 14.91 6.32
CA LYS A 148 5.73 14.54 7.70
C LYS A 148 4.59 14.48 8.72
N LYS A 149 3.36 14.78 8.34
CA LYS A 149 2.18 14.76 9.24
C LYS A 149 1.52 13.40 9.36
N ARG A 150 1.88 12.45 8.50
CA ARG A 150 1.32 11.09 8.50
C ARG A 150 2.46 10.08 8.65
N CYS A 151 2.23 9.04 9.41
CA CYS A 151 3.05 7.84 9.33
C CYS A 151 2.79 7.21 7.95
N ASN A 152 3.80 6.90 7.21
CA ASN A 152 3.69 6.30 5.89
C ASN A 152 4.47 4.99 5.93
N CYS A 153 3.81 3.93 6.45
CA CYS A 153 4.31 2.57 6.33
C CYS A 153 3.95 1.92 4.97
N PHE A 154 3.61 2.74 3.97
CA PHE A 154 3.39 2.33 2.60
C PHE A 154 4.52 2.76 1.70
#